data_5ab3a390e77057f5a358b584606af1c4
#
_entry.id   5ab3a390e77057f5a358b584606af1c4
#
_cell.length_a   1.000
_cell.length_b   1.000
_cell.length_c   1.000
_cell.angle_alpha   90.00
_cell.angle_beta   90.00
_cell.angle_gamma   90.00
#
_symmetry.space_group_name_H-M   'P 1'
#
loop_
_entity.id
_entity.type
_entity.pdbx_description
1 polymer ?
#
loop_
_entity_poly.entity_id
_entity_poly.type
_entity_poly.pdbx_seq_one_letter_code
_entity_poly.pdbx_strand_id
1 'polypeptide(L)'
;MAYIGLRKPYIGKFNPDDGSYETPTLSERAIAFSVTPNFAEGSLAADDDPNSEYDKEFVDADVTLGTDTITNRWREDMFGNEVSQDGEVMSGLDDETNYVGCGVVVPEKIRGTKKWVGLFLPLVKFAEPADELETKGSSITYKTPSIAGKAKADADRKWRYRKVCATEEEADAYVLGKFGAAATGGSTGGSTGGSTGGSTGG
;
A
#
# COMPACT_ATOMS: atom_id res chain seq x y z
N MET A 1 -14.20 -15.16 -6.92
CA MET A 1 -12.82 -14.66 -6.75
C MET A 1 -12.44 -14.92 -5.31
N ALA A 2 -11.32 -15.56 -5.05
CA ALA A 2 -10.85 -15.82 -3.70
C ALA A 2 -9.40 -15.35 -3.58
N TYR A 3 -9.17 -14.40 -2.67
CA TYR A 3 -7.82 -14.01 -2.29
C TYR A 3 -7.23 -15.10 -1.41
N ILE A 4 -5.99 -15.47 -1.67
CA ILE A 4 -5.28 -16.56 -0.96
C ILE A 4 -4.06 -16.08 -0.20
N GLY A 5 -3.92 -14.78 -0.01
CA GLY A 5 -2.82 -14.17 0.75
C GLY A 5 -2.74 -12.67 0.54
N LEU A 6 -1.77 -12.07 1.19
CA LEU A 6 -1.41 -10.66 1.10
C LEU A 6 0.10 -10.56 1.11
N ARG A 7 0.66 -9.74 0.25
CA ARG A 7 2.11 -9.55 0.16
C ARG A 7 2.46 -8.11 -0.14
N LYS A 8 3.68 -7.73 0.19
CA LYS A 8 4.35 -6.50 -0.23
C LYS A 8 3.50 -5.23 -0.04
N PRO A 9 3.17 -4.86 1.20
CA PRO A 9 2.57 -3.55 1.44
C PRO A 9 3.63 -2.46 1.24
N TYR A 10 3.38 -1.59 0.28
CA TYR A 10 4.18 -0.41 -0.03
C TYR A 10 3.48 0.84 0.47
N ILE A 11 4.23 1.70 1.12
CA ILE A 11 3.80 3.04 1.52
C ILE A 11 4.79 4.05 0.95
N GLY A 12 4.28 5.10 0.33
CA GLY A 12 5.08 6.23 -0.15
C GLY A 12 4.37 7.54 0.15
N LYS A 13 5.08 8.48 0.77
CA LYS A 13 4.54 9.79 1.11
C LYS A 13 4.15 10.54 -0.16
N PHE A 14 2.96 11.11 -0.17
CA PHE A 14 2.45 11.93 -1.27
C PHE A 14 2.90 13.38 -1.09
N ASN A 15 3.43 13.96 -2.16
CA ASN A 15 3.76 15.38 -2.23
C ASN A 15 2.61 16.12 -2.93
N PRO A 16 1.87 17.00 -2.22
CA PRO A 16 0.76 17.72 -2.81
C PRO A 16 1.18 18.79 -3.83
N ASP A 17 2.43 19.27 -3.78
CA ASP A 17 2.89 20.37 -4.62
C ASP A 17 3.07 19.96 -6.08
N ASP A 18 3.53 18.73 -6.31
CA ASP A 18 3.79 18.21 -7.67
C ASP A 18 2.98 16.94 -7.98
N GLY A 19 2.22 16.42 -7.04
CA GLY A 19 1.41 15.21 -7.20
C GLY A 19 2.23 13.91 -7.27
N SER A 20 3.50 13.95 -6.90
CA SER A 20 4.41 12.80 -6.89
C SER A 20 4.37 12.04 -5.56
N TYR A 21 5.05 10.91 -5.53
CA TYR A 21 5.29 10.17 -4.30
C TYR A 21 6.79 10.08 -4.03
N GLU A 22 7.17 10.13 -2.77
CA GLU A 22 8.50 9.72 -2.36
C GLU A 22 8.73 8.24 -2.65
N THR A 23 10.00 7.81 -2.67
CA THR A 23 10.34 6.40 -2.91
C THR A 23 9.58 5.51 -1.95
N PRO A 24 8.73 4.60 -2.46
CA PRO A 24 7.90 3.78 -1.58
C PRO A 24 8.75 2.81 -0.77
N THR A 25 8.38 2.63 0.48
CA THR A 25 9.02 1.69 1.40
C THR A 25 8.15 0.46 1.58
N LEU A 26 8.79 -0.70 1.61
CA LEU A 26 8.16 -2.00 1.78
C LEU A 26 8.19 -2.40 3.26
N SER A 27 7.06 -2.85 3.82
CA SER A 27 7.08 -3.67 5.04
C SER A 27 7.16 -5.14 4.66
N GLU A 28 8.02 -5.88 5.35
CA GLU A 28 8.28 -7.28 4.99
C GLU A 28 7.11 -8.22 5.27
N ARG A 29 6.24 -7.88 6.26
CA ARG A 29 5.19 -8.79 6.74
C ARG A 29 3.83 -8.12 6.86
N ALA A 30 3.04 -8.24 5.80
CA ALA A 30 1.64 -7.88 5.84
C ALA A 30 0.81 -8.99 6.50
N ILE A 31 -0.05 -8.64 7.44
CA ILE A 31 -0.93 -9.56 8.17
C ILE A 31 -2.35 -9.47 7.64
N ALA A 32 -2.86 -8.25 7.50
CA ALA A 32 -4.21 -7.99 7.03
C ALA A 32 -4.28 -6.71 6.20
N PHE A 33 -5.18 -6.69 5.24
CA PHE A 33 -5.51 -5.49 4.48
C PHE A 33 -6.99 -5.52 4.11
N SER A 34 -7.72 -4.49 4.49
CA SER A 34 -9.12 -4.34 4.09
C SER A 34 -9.41 -2.94 3.58
N VAL A 35 -10.30 -2.86 2.62
CA VAL A 35 -10.76 -1.60 2.03
C VAL A 35 -12.26 -1.67 1.84
N THR A 36 -12.99 -0.80 2.52
CA THR A 36 -14.45 -0.72 2.46
C THR A 36 -14.87 0.66 1.96
N PRO A 37 -15.42 0.77 0.73
CA PRO A 37 -15.85 2.06 0.20
C PRO A 37 -17.15 2.52 0.86
N ASN A 38 -17.22 3.80 1.17
CA ASN A 38 -18.38 4.50 1.69
C ASN A 38 -19.00 5.37 0.60
N PHE A 39 -20.32 5.32 0.52
CA PHE A 39 -21.09 6.06 -0.46
C PHE A 39 -22.14 6.93 0.23
N ALA A 40 -22.35 8.12 -0.30
CA ALA A 40 -23.56 8.89 -0.06
C ALA A 40 -24.64 8.36 -1.01
N GLU A 41 -25.80 8.07 -0.48
CA GLU A 41 -26.93 7.54 -1.24
C GLU A 41 -28.12 8.49 -1.07
N GLY A 42 -28.77 8.83 -2.19
CA GLY A 42 -29.97 9.65 -2.22
C GLY A 42 -31.05 8.98 -3.06
N SER A 43 -32.31 9.03 -2.61
CA SER A 43 -33.44 8.57 -3.41
C SER A 43 -34.52 9.64 -3.43
N LEU A 44 -35.14 9.85 -4.56
CA LEU A 44 -36.33 10.68 -4.73
C LEU A 44 -37.53 9.77 -4.97
N ALA A 45 -38.57 9.95 -4.15
CA ALA A 45 -39.85 9.30 -4.37
C ALA A 45 -40.76 10.26 -5.17
N ALA A 46 -41.35 9.76 -6.28
CA ALA A 46 -42.31 10.46 -7.09
C ALA A 46 -43.39 9.51 -7.63
N ASP A 47 -44.62 9.99 -7.76
CA ASP A 47 -45.77 9.26 -8.32
C ASP A 47 -46.01 7.86 -7.71
N ASP A 48 -46.00 7.77 -6.35
CA ASP A 48 -46.13 6.53 -5.57
C ASP A 48 -45.01 5.49 -5.78
N ASP A 49 -43.92 5.83 -6.50
CA ASP A 49 -42.70 5.04 -6.59
C ASP A 49 -41.66 5.56 -5.56
N PRO A 50 -41.30 4.74 -4.54
CA PRO A 50 -40.35 5.17 -3.49
C PRO A 50 -38.91 5.30 -3.98
N ASN A 51 -38.58 4.83 -5.18
CA ASN A 51 -37.22 4.87 -5.76
C ASN A 51 -37.26 5.38 -7.22
N SER A 52 -38.01 6.41 -7.51
CA SER A 52 -38.12 7.00 -8.84
C SER A 52 -36.76 7.47 -9.38
N GLU A 53 -35.91 8.00 -8.49
CA GLU A 53 -34.51 8.32 -8.80
C GLU A 53 -33.61 7.86 -7.63
N TYR A 54 -32.47 7.24 -7.95
CA TYR A 54 -31.48 6.79 -6.98
C TYR A 54 -30.08 7.21 -7.41
N ASP A 55 -29.46 8.03 -6.58
CA ASP A 55 -28.09 8.48 -6.76
C ASP A 55 -27.15 7.88 -5.73
N LYS A 56 -25.96 7.52 -6.18
CA LYS A 56 -24.90 6.97 -5.34
C LYS A 56 -23.57 7.59 -5.67
N GLU A 57 -22.99 8.33 -4.72
CA GLU A 57 -21.71 9.01 -4.89
C GLU A 57 -20.67 8.47 -3.91
N PHE A 58 -19.44 8.22 -4.39
CA PHE A 58 -18.31 7.82 -3.54
C PHE A 58 -17.88 8.99 -2.65
N VAL A 59 -17.77 8.74 -1.35
CA VAL A 59 -17.31 9.72 -0.35
C VAL A 59 -15.85 9.47 0.01
N ASP A 60 -15.59 8.31 0.60
CA ASP A 60 -14.27 7.85 1.01
C ASP A 60 -14.24 6.31 1.08
N ALA A 61 -13.11 5.73 1.48
CA ALA A 61 -13.06 4.32 1.83
C ALA A 61 -12.29 4.13 3.15
N ASP A 62 -12.84 3.29 4.02
CA ASP A 62 -12.15 2.83 5.21
C ASP A 62 -11.06 1.84 4.81
N VAL A 63 -9.84 2.09 5.27
CA VAL A 63 -8.67 1.25 5.03
C VAL A 63 -8.16 0.73 6.36
N THR A 64 -7.87 -0.56 6.44
CA THR A 64 -7.19 -1.14 7.59
C THR A 64 -5.98 -1.94 7.10
N LEU A 65 -4.81 -1.61 7.62
CA LEU A 65 -3.54 -2.28 7.33
C LEU A 65 -2.98 -2.88 8.61
N GLY A 66 -2.90 -4.21 8.67
CA GLY A 66 -2.24 -4.96 9.73
C GLY A 66 -0.86 -5.41 9.29
N THR A 67 0.16 -5.14 10.11
CA THR A 67 1.55 -5.53 9.89
C THR A 67 2.14 -6.14 11.16
N ASP A 68 3.27 -6.81 11.08
CA ASP A 68 3.97 -7.30 12.27
C ASP A 68 4.65 -6.16 13.04
N THR A 69 5.09 -5.12 12.33
CA THR A 69 5.72 -3.93 12.91
C THR A 69 5.48 -2.70 12.03
N ILE A 70 5.59 -1.52 12.63
CA ILE A 70 5.59 -0.23 11.91
C ILE A 70 7.03 0.26 11.94
N THR A 71 7.66 0.38 10.77
CA THR A 71 9.03 0.87 10.66
C THR A 71 9.10 2.37 10.98
N ASN A 72 10.28 2.85 11.42
CA ASN A 72 10.47 4.28 11.68
C ASN A 72 10.16 5.13 10.43
N ARG A 73 10.55 4.63 9.25
CA ARG A 73 10.24 5.33 7.98
C ARG A 73 8.72 5.43 7.74
N TRP A 74 7.95 4.39 8.06
CA TRP A 74 6.50 4.45 7.96
C TRP A 74 5.87 5.40 8.98
N ARG A 75 6.46 5.51 10.19
CA ARG A 75 6.01 6.48 11.19
C ARG A 75 6.19 7.92 10.69
N GLU A 76 7.35 8.21 10.10
CA GLU A 76 7.64 9.50 9.48
C GLU A 76 6.70 9.77 8.28
N ASP A 77 6.57 8.80 7.35
CA ASP A 77 5.80 8.98 6.12
C ASP A 77 4.29 9.10 6.38
N MET A 78 3.73 8.30 7.28
CA MET A 78 2.28 8.26 7.54
C MET A 78 1.84 9.27 8.60
N PHE A 79 2.57 9.35 9.72
CA PHE A 79 2.11 10.10 10.89
C PHE A 79 2.83 11.45 11.07
N GLY A 80 3.93 11.68 10.34
CA GLY A 80 4.71 12.91 10.45
C GLY A 80 5.58 12.96 11.69
N ASN A 81 5.80 11.81 12.37
CA ASN A 81 6.68 11.76 13.54
C ASN A 81 8.11 12.10 13.16
N GLU A 82 8.83 12.77 14.06
CA GLU A 82 10.26 13.01 13.91
C GLU A 82 11.05 11.77 14.31
N VAL A 83 12.00 11.37 13.46
CA VAL A 83 12.88 10.22 13.71
C VAL A 83 14.32 10.70 13.79
N SER A 84 14.96 10.50 14.95
CA SER A 84 16.37 10.87 15.16
C SER A 84 17.31 9.89 14.44
N GLN A 85 18.59 10.31 14.29
CA GLN A 85 19.62 9.44 13.70
C GLN A 85 19.89 8.18 14.53
N ASP A 86 19.62 8.22 15.83
CA ASP A 86 19.77 7.08 16.76
C ASP A 86 18.54 6.15 16.74
N GLY A 87 17.52 6.47 15.93
CA GLY A 87 16.30 5.66 15.77
C GLY A 87 15.21 5.94 16.82
N GLU A 88 15.36 6.99 17.63
CA GLU A 88 14.29 7.47 18.50
C GLU A 88 13.18 8.11 17.69
N VAL A 89 11.94 7.74 17.99
CA VAL A 89 10.74 8.31 17.39
C VAL A 89 10.09 9.26 18.39
N MET A 90 9.92 10.50 17.99
CA MET A 90 9.31 11.54 18.81
C MET A 90 7.95 11.90 18.23
N SER A 91 6.91 11.81 19.06
CA SER A 91 5.56 12.25 18.70
C SER A 91 5.29 13.60 19.37
N GLY A 92 5.02 14.62 18.57
CA GLY A 92 4.78 16.00 18.98
C GLY A 92 3.32 16.42 18.88
N LEU A 93 2.99 17.55 19.47
CA LEU A 93 1.65 18.14 19.37
C LEU A 93 1.35 18.70 17.97
N ASP A 94 2.39 19.02 17.23
CA ASP A 94 2.30 19.63 15.90
C ASP A 94 2.48 18.61 14.77
N ASP A 95 2.53 17.31 15.08
CA ASP A 95 2.64 16.25 14.09
C ASP A 95 1.37 16.19 13.24
N GLU A 96 1.55 16.34 11.95
CA GLU A 96 0.47 16.21 10.98
C GLU A 96 0.59 14.90 10.20
N THR A 97 -0.46 14.12 10.21
CA THR A 97 -0.53 12.91 9.38
C THR A 97 -0.52 13.28 7.90
N ASN A 98 0.33 12.61 7.13
CA ASN A 98 0.48 12.85 5.71
C ASN A 98 -0.50 12.04 4.87
N TYR A 99 -0.78 12.49 3.64
CA TYR A 99 -1.33 11.61 2.64
C TYR A 99 -0.22 10.72 2.09
N VAL A 100 -0.54 9.45 1.92
CA VAL A 100 0.37 8.44 1.37
C VAL A 100 -0.31 7.64 0.28
N GLY A 101 0.46 7.21 -0.71
CA GLY A 101 0.05 6.12 -1.58
C GLY A 101 0.20 4.80 -0.82
N CYS A 102 -0.77 3.91 -0.97
CA CYS A 102 -0.74 2.58 -0.37
C CYS A 102 -0.93 1.52 -1.45
N GLY A 103 0.05 0.65 -1.61
CA GLY A 103 0.05 -0.42 -2.60
C GLY A 103 0.23 -1.79 -1.99
N VAL A 104 -0.47 -2.80 -2.51
CA VAL A 104 -0.33 -4.20 -2.07
C VAL A 104 -0.39 -5.16 -3.25
N VAL A 105 0.30 -6.29 -3.11
CA VAL A 105 0.26 -7.40 -4.07
C VAL A 105 -0.47 -8.57 -3.43
N VAL A 106 -1.48 -9.09 -4.13
CA VAL A 106 -2.38 -10.10 -3.60
C VAL A 106 -2.47 -11.29 -4.58
N PRO A 107 -2.14 -12.51 -4.15
CA PRO A 107 -2.44 -13.70 -4.94
C PRO A 107 -3.94 -14.01 -4.91
N GLU A 108 -4.51 -14.23 -6.08
CA GLU A 108 -5.93 -14.53 -6.29
C GLU A 108 -6.10 -15.84 -7.07
N LYS A 109 -7.08 -16.65 -6.72
CA LYS A 109 -7.43 -17.85 -7.47
C LYS A 109 -8.67 -17.59 -8.31
N ILE A 110 -8.50 -17.62 -9.65
CA ILE A 110 -9.57 -17.41 -10.63
C ILE A 110 -9.74 -18.71 -11.41
N ARG A 111 -10.92 -19.36 -11.28
CA ARG A 111 -11.24 -20.61 -11.98
C ARG A 111 -10.13 -21.69 -11.87
N GLY A 112 -9.56 -21.85 -10.68
CA GLY A 112 -8.50 -22.83 -10.44
C GLY A 112 -7.09 -22.34 -10.75
N THR A 113 -6.92 -21.26 -11.51
CA THR A 113 -5.62 -20.70 -11.86
C THR A 113 -5.21 -19.60 -10.87
N LYS A 114 -3.98 -19.65 -10.38
CA LYS A 114 -3.40 -18.59 -9.56
C LYS A 114 -3.04 -17.40 -10.45
N LYS A 115 -3.51 -16.22 -10.07
CA LYS A 115 -3.19 -14.93 -10.67
C LYS A 115 -2.70 -13.99 -9.57
N TRP A 116 -2.13 -12.88 -9.96
CA TRP A 116 -1.64 -11.85 -9.05
C TRP A 116 -2.37 -10.55 -9.29
N VAL A 117 -2.67 -9.86 -8.24
CA VAL A 117 -3.40 -8.58 -8.31
C VAL A 117 -2.55 -7.52 -7.66
N GLY A 118 -2.18 -6.50 -8.43
CA GLY A 118 -1.67 -5.25 -7.90
C GLY A 118 -2.84 -4.33 -7.56
N LEU A 119 -2.92 -3.90 -6.31
CA LEU A 119 -3.89 -2.94 -5.81
C LEU A 119 -3.16 -1.71 -5.32
N PHE A 120 -3.65 -0.52 -5.70
CA PHE A 120 -3.07 0.75 -5.30
C PHE A 120 -4.17 1.75 -4.93
N LEU A 121 -4.00 2.38 -3.78
CA LEU A 121 -4.82 3.48 -3.28
C LEU A 121 -3.98 4.76 -3.33
N PRO A 122 -4.39 5.78 -4.10
CA PRO A 122 -3.54 6.93 -4.35
C PRO A 122 -3.38 7.86 -3.14
N LEU A 123 -4.45 8.11 -2.42
CA LEU A 123 -4.45 9.04 -1.30
C LEU A 123 -5.09 8.40 -0.08
N VAL A 124 -4.26 7.93 0.83
CA VAL A 124 -4.70 7.39 2.12
C VAL A 124 -4.11 8.23 3.24
N LYS A 125 -4.92 8.57 4.21
CA LYS A 125 -4.48 9.20 5.45
C LYS A 125 -4.72 8.22 6.60
N PHE A 126 -3.64 7.77 7.23
CA PHE A 126 -3.68 6.82 8.32
C PHE A 126 -3.70 7.53 9.67
N ALA A 127 -4.39 6.96 10.64
CA ALA A 127 -4.32 7.37 12.03
C ALA A 127 -3.25 6.57 12.76
N GLU A 128 -2.52 7.22 13.67
CA GLU A 128 -1.56 6.52 14.52
C GLU A 128 -2.28 5.48 15.37
N PRO A 129 -1.85 4.21 15.33
CA PRO A 129 -2.50 3.15 16.10
C PRO A 129 -2.17 3.26 17.58
N ALA A 130 -3.08 2.75 18.43
CA ALA A 130 -2.79 2.60 19.84
C ALA A 130 -1.72 1.54 20.10
N ASP A 131 -0.84 1.80 21.06
CA ASP A 131 0.12 0.83 21.56
C ASP A 131 -0.56 -0.10 22.57
N GLU A 132 -0.75 -1.37 22.20
CA GLU A 132 -1.32 -2.39 23.08
C GLU A 132 -0.23 -3.32 23.62
N LEU A 133 0.09 -3.19 24.90
CA LEU A 133 1.14 -3.95 25.57
C LEU A 133 0.56 -4.89 26.62
N GLU A 134 0.97 -6.16 26.58
CA GLU A 134 0.56 -7.16 27.56
C GLU A 134 1.77 -7.88 28.15
N THR A 135 1.69 -8.21 29.42
CA THR A 135 2.72 -9.03 30.10
C THR A 135 2.69 -10.46 29.56
N LYS A 136 3.85 -11.03 29.31
CA LYS A 136 4.00 -12.44 28.91
C LYS A 136 3.40 -13.37 29.99
N GLY A 137 2.35 -14.10 29.60
CA GLY A 137 1.76 -15.15 30.42
C GLY A 137 2.41 -16.53 30.19
N SER A 138 1.68 -17.60 30.49
CA SER A 138 2.10 -18.99 30.26
C SER A 138 2.13 -19.36 28.77
N SER A 139 1.46 -18.60 27.90
CA SER A 139 1.46 -18.72 26.45
C SER A 139 2.03 -17.44 25.82
N ILE A 140 2.66 -17.59 24.63
CA ILE A 140 3.15 -16.45 23.87
C ILE A 140 2.03 -15.99 22.94
N THR A 141 1.52 -14.78 23.18
CA THR A 141 0.57 -14.10 22.29
C THR A 141 1.26 -12.90 21.67
N TYR A 142 1.25 -12.83 20.35
CA TYR A 142 1.80 -11.68 19.62
C TYR A 142 0.69 -10.63 19.42
N LYS A 143 0.95 -9.41 19.86
CA LYS A 143 0.14 -8.24 19.50
C LYS A 143 0.77 -7.59 18.28
N THR A 144 -0.04 -7.38 17.26
CA THR A 144 0.40 -6.80 15.99
C THR A 144 -0.37 -5.52 15.71
N PRO A 145 0.31 -4.45 15.25
CA PRO A 145 -0.36 -3.19 14.99
C PRO A 145 -1.39 -3.30 13.87
N SER A 146 -2.52 -2.65 14.07
CA SER A 146 -3.58 -2.48 13.07
C SER A 146 -3.78 -0.99 12.84
N ILE A 147 -3.45 -0.53 11.63
CA ILE A 147 -3.43 0.88 11.27
C ILE A 147 -4.71 1.18 10.49
N ALA A 148 -5.57 2.02 11.05
CA ALA A 148 -6.79 2.47 10.40
C ALA A 148 -6.54 3.75 9.61
N GLY A 149 -7.23 3.92 8.48
CA GLY A 149 -7.12 5.10 7.65
C GLY A 149 -8.32 5.33 6.75
N LYS A 150 -8.29 6.45 6.06
CA LYS A 150 -9.29 6.85 5.08
C LYS A 150 -8.63 7.07 3.72
N ALA A 151 -9.18 6.45 2.68
CA ALA A 151 -8.76 6.67 1.31
C ALA A 151 -9.69 7.65 0.61
N LYS A 152 -9.10 8.57 -0.16
CA LYS A 152 -9.81 9.53 -1.00
C LYS A 152 -9.47 9.33 -2.48
N ALA A 153 -10.26 9.93 -3.34
CA ALA A 153 -9.97 9.99 -4.76
C ALA A 153 -8.82 10.97 -5.04
N ASP A 154 -8.02 10.66 -6.05
CA ASP A 154 -6.98 11.53 -6.60
C ASP A 154 -7.57 12.64 -7.50
N ALA A 155 -6.70 13.43 -8.14
CA ALA A 155 -7.08 14.51 -9.05
C ALA A 155 -7.88 14.00 -10.27
N ASP A 156 -7.65 12.77 -10.70
CA ASP A 156 -8.38 12.10 -11.78
C ASP A 156 -9.70 11.47 -11.31
N ARG A 157 -10.12 11.74 -10.07
CA ARG A 157 -11.32 11.18 -9.45
C ARG A 157 -11.29 9.65 -9.34
N LYS A 158 -10.10 9.07 -9.18
CA LYS A 158 -9.88 7.63 -8.97
C LYS A 158 -9.43 7.40 -7.53
N TRP A 159 -10.12 6.55 -6.80
CA TRP A 159 -9.78 6.24 -5.41
C TRP A 159 -9.08 4.88 -5.26
N ARG A 160 -9.15 4.03 -6.32
CA ARG A 160 -8.52 2.71 -6.32
C ARG A 160 -8.12 2.29 -7.72
N TYR A 161 -6.92 1.79 -7.85
CA TYR A 161 -6.40 1.15 -9.05
C TYR A 161 -6.19 -0.34 -8.78
N ARG A 162 -6.62 -1.19 -9.70
CA ARG A 162 -6.51 -2.64 -9.60
C ARG A 162 -6.15 -3.23 -10.96
N LYS A 163 -5.11 -4.09 -10.99
CA LYS A 163 -4.71 -4.81 -12.20
C LYS A 163 -4.47 -6.28 -11.87
N VAL A 164 -5.01 -7.16 -12.70
CA VAL A 164 -4.73 -8.60 -12.65
C VAL A 164 -3.56 -8.91 -13.56
N CYS A 165 -2.54 -9.57 -13.03
CA CYS A 165 -1.30 -9.90 -13.69
C CYS A 165 -1.08 -11.42 -13.73
N ALA A 166 -0.22 -11.88 -14.62
CA ALA A 166 0.11 -13.29 -14.73
C ALA A 166 1.08 -13.72 -13.63
N THR A 167 2.05 -12.86 -13.28
CA THR A 167 3.10 -13.13 -12.30
C THR A 167 3.09 -12.12 -11.13
N GLU A 168 3.81 -12.46 -10.07
CA GLU A 168 3.99 -11.58 -8.91
C GLU A 168 4.81 -10.34 -9.30
N GLU A 169 5.85 -10.55 -10.11
CA GLU A 169 6.75 -9.49 -10.56
C GLU A 169 6.01 -8.43 -11.40
N GLU A 170 5.08 -8.87 -12.26
CA GLU A 170 4.25 -7.93 -13.03
C GLU A 170 3.30 -7.12 -12.13
N ALA A 171 2.73 -7.74 -11.10
CA ALA A 171 1.86 -7.05 -10.15
C ALA A 171 2.66 -6.06 -9.29
N ASP A 172 3.86 -6.44 -8.89
CA ASP A 172 4.81 -5.63 -8.14
C ASP A 172 5.25 -4.40 -8.96
N ALA A 173 5.70 -4.64 -10.19
CA ALA A 173 6.07 -3.58 -11.14
C ALA A 173 4.91 -2.61 -11.41
N TYR A 174 3.68 -3.12 -11.48
CA TYR A 174 2.50 -2.29 -11.63
C TYR A 174 2.27 -1.38 -10.42
N VAL A 175 2.39 -1.92 -9.20
CA VAL A 175 2.23 -1.16 -7.96
C VAL A 175 3.33 -0.10 -7.85
N LEU A 176 4.60 -0.47 -8.04
CA LEU A 176 5.73 0.46 -8.02
C LEU A 176 5.62 1.55 -9.10
N GLY A 177 5.16 1.19 -10.30
CA GLY A 177 4.91 2.15 -11.37
C GLY A 177 3.84 3.20 -11.02
N LYS A 178 2.89 2.88 -10.12
CA LYS A 178 1.91 3.85 -9.62
C LYS A 178 2.51 4.90 -8.69
N PHE A 179 3.60 4.57 -8.01
CA PHE A 179 4.40 5.54 -7.25
C PHE A 179 5.37 6.35 -8.13
N GLY A 180 5.46 6.06 -9.43
CA GLY A 180 6.49 6.64 -10.28
C GLY A 180 7.88 6.01 -10.10
N ALA A 181 8.00 4.96 -9.27
CA ALA A 181 9.24 4.24 -9.07
C ALA A 181 9.45 3.23 -10.21
N ALA A 182 10.69 3.18 -10.75
CA ALA A 182 11.06 2.13 -11.68
C ALA A 182 11.08 0.77 -10.94
N ALA A 183 10.50 -0.26 -11.54
CA ALA A 183 10.64 -1.62 -11.03
C ALA A 183 12.13 -1.95 -10.95
N THR A 184 12.66 -2.18 -9.75
CA THR A 184 14.01 -2.67 -9.55
C THR A 184 14.03 -4.13 -10.00
N GLY A 185 14.25 -4.34 -11.31
CA GLY A 185 14.53 -5.65 -11.86
C GLY A 185 15.81 -6.17 -11.22
N GLY A 186 15.73 -7.32 -10.57
CA GLY A 186 16.91 -8.00 -10.07
C GLY A 186 17.90 -8.23 -11.20
N SER A 187 18.98 -7.44 -11.21
CA SER A 187 20.11 -7.64 -12.09
C SER A 187 20.85 -8.88 -11.61
N THR A 188 20.55 -10.03 -12.20
CA THR A 188 21.48 -11.15 -12.24
C THR A 188 22.62 -10.74 -13.15
N GLY A 189 23.72 -10.26 -12.55
CA GLY A 189 24.97 -9.96 -13.23
C GLY A 189 25.54 -11.21 -13.87
N GLY A 190 25.30 -11.40 -15.16
CA GLY A 190 26.06 -12.33 -16.00
C GLY A 190 27.40 -11.71 -16.35
N SER A 191 28.43 -12.04 -15.60
CA SER A 191 29.82 -11.77 -15.97
C SER A 191 30.23 -12.71 -17.09
N THR A 192 30.17 -12.25 -18.35
CA THR A 192 30.85 -12.90 -19.44
C THR A 192 32.27 -12.35 -19.52
N GLY A 193 33.20 -13.12 -18.91
CA GLY A 193 34.61 -12.92 -19.09
C GLY A 193 35.04 -13.35 -20.50
N GLY A 194 35.22 -12.39 -21.41
CA GLY A 194 35.85 -12.58 -22.69
C GLY A 194 37.35 -12.44 -22.55
N SER A 195 38.06 -13.59 -22.49
CA SER A 195 39.51 -13.67 -22.65
C SER A 195 39.81 -13.74 -24.15
N THR A 196 40.37 -12.66 -24.72
CA THR A 196 41.05 -12.71 -26.04
C THR A 196 42.55 -12.68 -25.81
N GLY A 197 43.14 -13.87 -25.90
CA GLY A 197 44.56 -14.02 -26.09
C GLY A 197 44.94 -13.63 -27.52
N GLY A 198 45.80 -12.64 -27.67
CA GLY A 198 46.48 -12.29 -28.89
C GLY A 198 47.97 -12.60 -28.78
N SER A 199 48.41 -13.68 -29.39
CA SER A 199 49.80 -14.01 -29.64
C SER A 199 50.21 -13.43 -30.99
N THR A 200 51.31 -12.73 -31.03
CA THR A 200 52.21 -12.55 -32.18
C THR A 200 53.59 -12.33 -31.60
N GLY A 201 54.63 -13.10 -31.86
CA GLY A 201 55.23 -13.65 -33.02
C GLY A 201 56.19 -12.64 -33.63
N GLY A 202 57.47 -12.81 -33.43
CA GLY A 202 58.58 -12.10 -34.05
C GLY A 202 59.85 -12.42 -33.33
#